data_c6b3a1449cd1a12d510fde86c1436652
#
_entry.id   c6b3a1449cd1a12d510fde86c1436652
#
_cell.length_a   1.000
_cell.length_b   1.000
_cell.length_c   1.000
_cell.angle_alpha   90.00
_cell.angle_beta   90.00
_cell.angle_gamma   90.00
#
_symmetry.space_group_name_H-M   'P 1'
#
loop_
_entity.id
_entity.type
_entity.pdbx_description
1 polymer ?
#
loop_
_entity_poly.entity_id
_entity_poly.type
_entity_poly.pdbx_seq_one_letter_code
_entity_poly.pdbx_strand_id
1 'polypeptide(L)'
;MEFIAHRINSMQELKSIPVEYGVELDLRDDLTGRIYIQHNPFEPGEDFEEYLAQYNHGTMILNIKSERIELKILELLRKYNIEKYFFLDSSFPMIKLLSDQGENKIALRFSEFEGLDTLVAMQGKIQWVWVDCFSRLPLDRDIYKKIKE
;
A
#
# COMPACT_ATOMS: atom_id res chain seq x y z
N MET A 1 12.72 -5.42 12.37
CA MET A 1 12.49 -5.81 10.96
C MET A 1 11.15 -6.52 10.96
N GLU A 2 10.25 -6.14 10.06
CA GLU A 2 8.94 -6.77 9.85
C GLU A 2 8.98 -7.53 8.52
N PHE A 3 8.40 -8.72 8.48
CA PHE A 3 8.22 -9.49 7.26
C PHE A 3 6.83 -9.23 6.70
N ILE A 4 6.76 -9.01 5.39
CA ILE A 4 5.50 -8.77 4.67
C ILE A 4 5.32 -9.89 3.66
N ALA A 5 4.21 -10.61 3.75
CA ALA A 5 3.81 -11.58 2.75
C ALA A 5 3.19 -10.86 1.55
N HIS A 6 3.68 -11.15 0.36
CA HIS A 6 3.28 -10.47 -0.88
C HIS A 6 2.09 -11.14 -1.55
N ARG A 7 1.12 -10.34 -2.02
CA ARG A 7 -0.09 -10.79 -2.75
C ARG A 7 -0.95 -11.78 -1.96
N ILE A 8 -1.26 -11.44 -0.74
CA ILE A 8 -2.20 -12.22 0.08
C ILE A 8 -3.62 -11.78 -0.25
N ASN A 9 -4.12 -12.22 -1.40
CA ASN A 9 -5.33 -11.73 -2.04
C ASN A 9 -6.58 -12.55 -1.72
N SER A 10 -6.50 -13.52 -0.81
CA SER A 10 -7.64 -14.33 -0.36
C SER A 10 -7.61 -14.58 1.15
N MET A 11 -8.81 -14.85 1.69
CA MET A 11 -8.97 -15.25 3.10
C MET A 11 -8.25 -16.56 3.42
N GLN A 12 -8.17 -17.46 2.44
CA GLN A 12 -7.47 -18.72 2.61
C GLN A 12 -5.96 -18.50 2.77
N GLU A 13 -5.36 -17.63 1.95
CA GLU A 13 -3.96 -17.24 2.05
C GLU A 13 -3.71 -16.52 3.37
N LEU A 14 -4.55 -15.54 3.74
CA LEU A 14 -4.43 -14.81 5.00
C LEU A 14 -4.34 -15.76 6.21
N LYS A 15 -5.21 -16.76 6.28
CA LYS A 15 -5.22 -17.76 7.36
C LYS A 15 -3.97 -18.63 7.41
N SER A 16 -3.20 -18.70 6.33
CA SER A 16 -1.96 -19.47 6.26
C SER A 16 -0.72 -18.70 6.69
N ILE A 17 -0.82 -17.35 6.79
CA ILE A 17 0.30 -16.48 7.17
C ILE A 17 0.38 -16.32 8.69
N PRO A 18 1.57 -16.40 9.29
CA PRO A 18 1.75 -16.08 10.72
C PRO A 18 1.28 -14.65 11.04
N VAL A 19 0.54 -14.50 12.14
CA VAL A 19 -0.07 -13.20 12.50
C VAL A 19 0.93 -12.09 12.79
N GLU A 20 2.17 -12.42 13.10
CA GLU A 20 3.27 -11.46 13.26
C GLU A 20 3.80 -10.89 11.95
N TYR A 21 3.42 -11.45 10.81
CA TYR A 21 3.77 -10.91 9.49
C TYR A 21 2.77 -9.86 9.06
N GLY A 22 3.24 -8.85 8.35
CA GLY A 22 2.37 -8.00 7.56
C GLY A 22 1.96 -8.68 6.25
N VAL A 23 1.01 -8.09 5.55
CA VAL A 23 0.57 -8.58 4.23
C VAL A 23 0.48 -7.45 3.23
N GLU A 24 0.74 -7.74 1.98
CA GLU A 24 0.43 -6.88 0.85
C GLU A 24 -0.71 -7.51 0.05
N LEU A 25 -1.68 -6.69 -0.33
CA LEU A 25 -2.86 -7.08 -1.09
C LEU A 25 -3.23 -6.04 -2.14
N ASP A 26 -3.81 -6.52 -3.25
CA ASP A 26 -4.18 -5.68 -4.39
C ASP A 26 -5.66 -5.27 -4.32
N LEU A 27 -5.95 -3.97 -4.36
CA LEU A 27 -7.30 -3.43 -4.18
C LEU A 27 -7.86 -2.79 -5.44
N ARG A 28 -9.12 -3.14 -5.72
CA ARG A 28 -9.93 -2.61 -6.82
C ARG A 28 -11.33 -2.26 -6.33
N ASP A 29 -12.05 -1.53 -7.16
CA ASP A 29 -13.48 -1.31 -7.02
C ASP A 29 -14.26 -1.88 -8.20
N ASP A 30 -15.54 -2.14 -7.97
CA ASP A 30 -16.49 -2.52 -9.01
C ASP A 30 -17.48 -1.37 -9.33
N LEU A 31 -18.37 -1.60 -10.28
CA LEU A 31 -19.36 -0.61 -10.72
C LEU A 31 -20.34 -0.17 -9.61
N THR A 32 -20.46 -0.93 -8.53
CA THR A 32 -21.28 -0.56 -7.37
C THR A 32 -20.48 0.26 -6.36
N GLY A 33 -19.17 0.42 -6.58
CA GLY A 33 -18.24 1.04 -5.67
C GLY A 33 -17.83 0.15 -4.49
N ARG A 34 -18.09 -1.17 -4.56
CA ARG A 34 -17.56 -2.13 -3.58
C ARG A 34 -16.05 -2.28 -3.77
N ILE A 35 -15.29 -2.24 -2.69
CA ILE A 35 -13.85 -2.55 -2.71
C ILE A 35 -13.67 -4.06 -2.62
N TYR A 36 -12.86 -4.61 -3.52
CA TYR A 36 -12.55 -6.03 -3.56
C TYR A 36 -11.06 -6.27 -3.80
N ILE A 37 -10.59 -7.46 -3.49
CA ILE A 37 -9.18 -7.84 -3.54
C ILE A 37 -8.93 -8.62 -4.81
N GLN A 38 -8.17 -8.05 -5.76
CA GLN A 38 -7.79 -8.70 -7.01
C GLN A 38 -6.66 -7.93 -7.71
N HIS A 39 -5.65 -8.67 -8.17
CA HIS A 39 -4.55 -8.07 -8.94
C HIS A 39 -4.98 -7.68 -10.36
N ASN A 40 -5.68 -8.57 -11.07
CA ASN A 40 -6.05 -8.36 -12.46
C ASN A 40 -7.37 -7.57 -12.60
N PRO A 41 -7.49 -6.69 -13.60
CA PRO A 41 -8.77 -6.04 -13.88
C PRO A 41 -9.81 -7.02 -14.42
N PHE A 42 -11.10 -6.74 -14.13
CA PHE A 42 -12.26 -7.49 -14.63
C PHE A 42 -12.34 -8.96 -14.18
N GLU A 43 -11.54 -9.37 -13.23
CA GLU A 43 -11.63 -10.67 -12.58
C GLU A 43 -12.36 -10.55 -11.23
N PRO A 44 -13.11 -11.58 -10.81
CA PRO A 44 -13.75 -11.58 -9.50
C PRO A 44 -12.71 -11.63 -8.38
N GLY A 45 -13.03 -11.03 -7.26
CA GLY A 45 -12.19 -11.04 -6.07
C GLY A 45 -13.00 -11.08 -4.78
N GLU A 46 -12.34 -11.37 -3.68
CA GLU A 46 -12.94 -11.39 -2.36
C GLU A 46 -13.28 -9.99 -1.87
N ASP A 47 -14.32 -9.88 -1.06
CA ASP A 47 -14.75 -8.61 -0.49
C ASP A 47 -13.72 -8.08 0.51
N PHE A 48 -13.29 -6.83 0.34
CA PHE A 48 -12.28 -6.25 1.23
C PHE A 48 -12.79 -6.02 2.64
N GLU A 49 -14.07 -5.70 2.81
CA GLU A 49 -14.64 -5.49 4.14
C GLU A 49 -14.74 -6.79 4.92
N GLU A 50 -15.09 -7.91 4.27
CA GLU A 50 -15.06 -9.24 4.87
C GLU A 50 -13.63 -9.66 5.26
N TYR A 51 -12.65 -9.30 4.44
CA TYR A 51 -11.23 -9.53 4.74
C TYR A 51 -10.79 -8.74 5.98
N LEU A 52 -11.13 -7.46 6.08
CA LEU A 52 -10.82 -6.62 7.23
C LEU A 52 -11.42 -7.16 8.54
N ALA A 53 -12.61 -7.73 8.49
CA ALA A 53 -13.28 -8.32 9.66
C ALA A 53 -12.50 -9.49 10.29
N GLN A 54 -11.59 -10.11 9.55
CA GLN A 54 -10.76 -11.23 10.03
C GLN A 54 -9.27 -10.87 10.15
N TYR A 55 -8.91 -9.63 9.82
CA TYR A 55 -7.52 -9.19 9.82
C TYR A 55 -7.01 -8.97 11.25
N ASN A 56 -5.93 -9.65 11.62
CA ASN A 56 -5.26 -9.50 12.91
C ASN A 56 -3.72 -9.61 12.77
N HIS A 57 -3.19 -9.34 11.59
CA HIS A 57 -1.78 -9.46 11.24
C HIS A 57 -1.00 -8.15 11.46
N GLY A 58 0.26 -8.13 11.07
CA GLY A 58 1.13 -6.96 11.10
C GLY A 58 0.71 -5.83 10.18
N THR A 59 1.66 -5.12 9.58
CA THR A 59 1.39 -3.99 8.68
C THR A 59 0.68 -4.44 7.41
N MET A 60 -0.40 -3.74 7.02
CA MET A 60 -1.15 -3.96 5.79
C MET A 60 -0.64 -3.02 4.69
N ILE A 61 -0.12 -3.55 3.60
CA ILE A 61 0.22 -2.79 2.40
C ILE A 61 -0.95 -2.85 1.43
N LEU A 62 -1.52 -1.69 1.15
CA LEU A 62 -2.70 -1.51 0.32
C LEU A 62 -2.24 -1.11 -1.08
N ASN A 63 -2.06 -2.10 -1.96
CA ASN A 63 -1.61 -1.88 -3.32
C ASN A 63 -2.79 -1.46 -4.21
N ILE A 64 -2.83 -0.21 -4.62
CA ILE A 64 -3.95 0.40 -5.33
C ILE A 64 -3.91 0.04 -6.81
N LYS A 65 -4.98 -0.59 -7.30
CA LYS A 65 -5.13 -1.02 -8.70
C LYS A 65 -6.30 -0.35 -9.42
N SER A 66 -7.09 0.47 -8.72
CA SER A 66 -8.12 1.34 -9.28
C SER A 66 -7.93 2.77 -8.79
N GLU A 67 -8.23 3.73 -9.63
CA GLU A 67 -8.07 5.15 -9.33
C GLU A 67 -9.10 5.63 -8.30
N ARG A 68 -8.66 6.44 -7.33
CA ARG A 68 -9.50 7.19 -6.37
C ARG A 68 -10.26 6.36 -5.33
N ILE A 69 -9.87 5.12 -5.08
CA ILE A 69 -10.52 4.27 -4.07
C ILE A 69 -10.03 4.52 -2.63
N GLU A 70 -8.94 5.23 -2.47
CA GLU A 70 -8.23 5.41 -1.20
C GLU A 70 -9.11 6.04 -0.10
N LEU A 71 -9.97 7.01 -0.44
CA LEU A 71 -10.86 7.64 0.54
C LEU A 71 -11.85 6.64 1.14
N LYS A 72 -12.42 5.77 0.30
CA LYS A 72 -13.31 4.71 0.75
C LYS A 72 -12.57 3.64 1.55
N ILE A 73 -11.36 3.30 1.14
CA ILE A 73 -10.50 2.39 1.92
C ILE A 73 -10.23 2.97 3.30
N LEU A 74 -9.90 4.25 3.43
CA LEU A 74 -9.70 4.91 4.73
C LEU A 74 -10.94 4.83 5.64
N GLU A 75 -12.14 4.94 5.09
CA GLU A 75 -13.40 4.75 5.86
C GLU A 75 -13.50 3.32 6.40
N LEU A 76 -13.21 2.32 5.58
CA LEU A 76 -13.23 0.91 5.97
C LEU A 76 -12.15 0.61 7.02
N LEU A 77 -10.93 1.10 6.83
CA LEU A 77 -9.84 0.92 7.82
C LEU A 77 -10.22 1.48 9.20
N ARG A 78 -10.83 2.67 9.24
CA ARG A 78 -11.33 3.25 10.49
C ARG A 78 -12.44 2.41 11.11
N LYS A 79 -13.39 1.92 10.32
CA LYS A 79 -14.49 1.05 10.78
C LYS A 79 -13.98 -0.22 11.46
N TYR A 80 -12.90 -0.80 10.94
CA TYR A 80 -12.30 -2.04 11.46
C TYR A 80 -11.10 -1.80 12.40
N ASN A 81 -10.79 -0.55 12.75
CA ASN A 81 -9.68 -0.16 13.63
C ASN A 81 -8.30 -0.65 13.14
N ILE A 82 -8.09 -0.63 11.82
CA ILE A 82 -6.79 -0.96 11.22
C ILE A 82 -5.91 0.29 11.22
N GLU A 83 -4.88 0.30 12.05
CA GLU A 83 -3.99 1.45 12.24
C GLU A 83 -2.63 1.28 11.55
N LYS A 84 -2.17 0.03 11.40
CA LYS A 84 -0.88 -0.30 10.79
C LYS A 84 -1.06 -0.60 9.30
N TYR A 85 -0.96 0.41 8.48
CA TYR A 85 -1.07 0.28 7.02
C TYR A 85 -0.27 1.34 6.31
N PHE A 86 -0.06 1.17 5.01
CA PHE A 86 0.27 2.24 4.08
C PHE A 86 -0.21 1.92 2.66
N PHE A 87 -0.45 2.99 1.89
CA PHE A 87 -0.82 2.90 0.49
C PHE A 87 0.41 2.72 -0.40
N LEU A 88 0.30 1.83 -1.36
CA LEU A 88 1.28 1.60 -2.43
C LEU A 88 0.59 1.78 -3.78
N ASP A 89 1.29 2.29 -4.78
CA ASP A 89 0.82 2.50 -6.16
C ASP A 89 -0.39 3.44 -6.33
N SER A 90 -0.69 4.27 -5.36
CA SER A 90 -1.62 5.38 -5.58
C SER A 90 -1.11 6.31 -6.67
N SER A 91 -2.01 6.85 -7.50
CA SER A 91 -1.62 7.86 -8.47
C SER A 91 -1.08 9.12 -7.81
N PHE A 92 -0.15 9.82 -8.46
CA PHE A 92 0.45 11.01 -7.86
C PHE A 92 -0.57 12.10 -7.48
N PRO A 93 -1.64 12.37 -8.29
CA PRO A 93 -2.71 13.27 -7.86
C PRO A 93 -3.39 12.85 -6.56
N MET A 94 -3.61 11.54 -6.34
CA MET A 94 -4.17 11.05 -5.08
C MET A 94 -3.18 11.15 -3.92
N ILE A 95 -1.90 10.85 -4.14
CA ILE A 95 -0.85 11.04 -3.14
C ILE A 95 -0.81 12.50 -2.67
N LYS A 96 -0.88 13.45 -3.62
CA LYS A 96 -0.90 14.89 -3.32
C LYS A 96 -2.14 15.28 -2.51
N LEU A 97 -3.33 14.80 -2.93
CA LEU A 97 -4.58 15.06 -2.23
C LEU A 97 -4.56 14.53 -0.79
N LEU A 98 -4.18 13.28 -0.62
CA LEU A 98 -4.12 12.62 0.70
C LEU A 98 -3.12 13.29 1.62
N SER A 99 -1.92 13.58 1.13
CA SER A 99 -0.87 14.24 1.92
C SER A 99 -1.26 15.66 2.35
N ASP A 100 -1.97 16.42 1.51
CA ASP A 100 -2.51 17.73 1.87
C ASP A 100 -3.60 17.64 2.94
N GLN A 101 -4.29 16.52 3.04
CA GLN A 101 -5.29 16.22 4.09
C GLN A 101 -4.66 15.61 5.36
N GLY A 102 -3.34 15.45 5.38
CA GLY A 102 -2.61 14.92 6.54
C GLY A 102 -2.46 13.40 6.58
N GLU A 103 -2.91 12.68 5.53
CA GLU A 103 -2.60 11.25 5.41
C GLU A 103 -1.17 11.09 4.88
N ASN A 104 -0.30 10.54 5.71
CA ASN A 104 1.11 10.37 5.40
C ASN A 104 1.57 8.90 5.31
N LYS A 105 0.67 7.95 5.58
CA LYS A 105 0.92 6.51 5.44
C LYS A 105 0.85 6.11 3.97
N ILE A 106 1.75 6.67 3.19
CA ILE A 106 1.84 6.51 1.74
C ILE A 106 3.27 6.13 1.40
N ALA A 107 3.45 5.19 0.47
CA ALA A 107 4.73 4.86 -0.11
C ALA A 107 4.89 5.51 -1.48
N LEU A 108 6.04 6.13 -1.70
CA LEU A 108 6.52 6.47 -3.04
C LEU A 108 7.53 5.44 -3.51
N ARG A 109 7.51 5.15 -4.82
CA ARG A 109 8.48 4.24 -5.42
C ARG A 109 9.83 4.91 -5.63
N PHE A 110 10.86 4.11 -5.48
CA PHE A 110 12.23 4.41 -5.89
C PHE A 110 12.82 3.18 -6.57
N SER A 111 13.34 3.34 -7.75
CA SER A 111 13.93 2.25 -8.54
C SER A 111 15.02 2.78 -9.47
N GLU A 112 15.57 1.91 -10.33
CA GLU A 112 16.47 2.34 -11.40
C GLU A 112 15.82 3.29 -12.42
N PHE A 113 14.48 3.34 -12.43
CA PHE A 113 13.67 4.13 -13.38
C PHE A 113 12.89 5.27 -12.73
N GLU A 114 12.83 5.32 -11.39
CA GLU A 114 12.10 6.32 -10.61
C GLU A 114 13.09 7.04 -9.68
N GLY A 115 13.34 8.31 -9.97
CA GLY A 115 14.40 9.08 -9.32
C GLY A 115 14.06 9.61 -7.92
N LEU A 116 15.04 10.27 -7.30
CA LEU A 116 14.93 10.85 -5.95
C LEU A 116 14.17 12.18 -5.89
N ASP A 117 14.01 12.86 -6.99
CA ASP A 117 13.43 14.21 -7.07
C ASP A 117 12.01 14.28 -6.49
N THR A 118 11.18 13.30 -6.81
CA THR A 118 9.82 13.18 -6.24
C THR A 118 9.84 12.90 -4.74
N LEU A 119 10.75 12.03 -4.27
CA LEU A 119 10.91 11.73 -2.86
C LEU A 119 11.31 12.98 -2.08
N VAL A 120 12.29 13.73 -2.58
CA VAL A 120 12.73 15.00 -1.96
C VAL A 120 11.61 16.04 -1.94
N ALA A 121 10.82 16.15 -3.03
CA ALA A 121 9.68 17.07 -3.08
C ALA A 121 8.55 16.71 -2.09
N MET A 122 8.44 15.43 -1.72
CA MET A 122 7.42 14.91 -0.80
C MET A 122 7.96 14.65 0.61
N GLN A 123 9.19 15.04 0.91
CA GLN A 123 9.80 14.88 2.22
C GLN A 123 8.95 15.54 3.33
N GLY A 124 8.75 14.82 4.43
CA GLY A 124 7.86 15.22 5.53
C GLY A 124 6.36 15.08 5.27
N LYS A 125 5.95 14.68 4.05
CA LYS A 125 4.54 14.48 3.66
C LYS A 125 4.16 13.02 3.51
N ILE A 126 5.13 12.13 3.36
CA ILE A 126 4.96 10.68 3.26
C ILE A 126 5.87 10.00 4.27
N GLN A 127 5.53 8.76 4.65
CA GLN A 127 6.30 7.98 5.64
C GLN A 127 7.10 6.82 5.04
N TRP A 128 6.79 6.39 3.82
CA TRP A 128 7.33 5.16 3.27
C TRP A 128 7.98 5.38 1.91
N VAL A 129 9.03 4.64 1.67
CA VAL A 129 9.64 4.50 0.34
C VAL A 129 9.66 3.02 -0.01
N TRP A 130 9.05 2.68 -1.13
CA TRP A 130 9.09 1.36 -1.71
C TRP A 130 10.27 1.27 -2.68
N VAL A 131 11.29 0.51 -2.32
CA VAL A 131 12.49 0.34 -3.15
C VAL A 131 12.31 -0.89 -4.04
N ASP A 132 12.11 -0.66 -5.33
CA ASP A 132 12.07 -1.72 -6.33
C ASP A 132 13.44 -1.98 -6.95
N CYS A 133 13.66 -3.24 -7.35
CA CYS A 133 14.87 -3.70 -8.03
C CYS A 133 14.47 -4.45 -9.29
N PHE A 134 14.64 -3.84 -10.45
CA PHE A 134 14.33 -4.50 -11.74
C PHE A 134 15.53 -5.28 -12.27
N SER A 135 16.72 -4.72 -12.18
CA SER A 135 17.97 -5.37 -12.62
C SER A 135 19.09 -5.29 -11.59
N ARG A 136 19.04 -4.29 -10.71
CA ARG A 136 20.05 -4.09 -9.65
C ARG A 136 19.41 -3.36 -8.47
N LEU A 137 20.00 -3.47 -7.29
CA LEU A 137 19.61 -2.65 -6.15
C LEU A 137 19.96 -1.18 -6.43
N PRO A 138 18.97 -0.26 -6.53
CA PRO A 138 19.23 1.15 -6.82
C PRO A 138 19.71 1.93 -5.59
N LEU A 139 19.75 1.29 -4.43
CA LEU A 139 20.05 1.89 -3.14
C LEU A 139 21.52 1.73 -2.78
N ASP A 140 22.24 2.85 -2.69
CA ASP A 140 23.55 2.94 -2.07
C ASP A 140 23.48 3.65 -0.70
N ARG A 141 24.62 3.81 -0.04
CA ARG A 141 24.70 4.43 1.30
C ARG A 141 24.29 5.89 1.31
N ASP A 142 24.59 6.63 0.26
CA ASP A 142 24.32 8.08 0.20
C ASP A 142 22.86 8.33 -0.15
N ILE A 143 22.27 7.53 -1.06
CA ILE A 143 20.85 7.52 -1.37
C ILE A 143 20.05 7.12 -0.13
N TYR A 144 20.45 6.05 0.58
CA TYR A 144 19.79 5.63 1.81
C TYR A 144 19.72 6.76 2.87
N LYS A 145 20.82 7.52 3.06
CA LYS A 145 20.82 8.66 3.99
C LYS A 145 19.80 9.71 3.57
N LYS A 146 19.80 10.11 2.28
CA LYS A 146 18.86 11.11 1.75
C LYS A 146 17.40 10.72 1.90
N ILE A 147 17.08 9.42 1.77
CA ILE A 147 15.72 8.91 1.95
C ILE A 147 15.30 8.90 3.42
N LYS A 148 16.26 8.78 4.35
CA LYS A 148 16.00 8.74 5.81
C LYS A 148 15.83 10.11 6.45
N GLU A 149 16.31 11.16 5.82
CA GLU A 149 16.14 12.58 6.24
C GLU A 149 14.71 13.08 5.99
#